data_4ae2b455463e3402fd8b30c8235d429d
#
_entry.id   4ae2b455463e3402fd8b30c8235d429d
#
_cell.length_a   1.000
_cell.length_b   1.000
_cell.length_c   1.000
_cell.angle_alpha   90.00
_cell.angle_beta   90.00
_cell.angle_gamma   90.00
#
_symmetry.space_group_name_H-M   'P 1'
#
loop_
_entity.id
_entity.type
_entity.pdbx_description
1 polymer ?
#
loop_
_entity_poly.entity_id
_entity_poly.type
_entity_poly.pdbx_seq_one_letter_code
_entity_poly.pdbx_strand_id
1 'polypeptide(L)'
;MYDVVIIGGGPAGLSAALGAKKKGCGNILIIERSEKLGGILNQCIHNGFGLHTFKEELTGPEYAFRYIEMVQKENIPFLLNTTVLSVSPHSVTYINQEEGVRVIETKSIVLAMGCRERPRGALNIPGDRGAGIFSAGTAQYLTNIQGKMPGKRVVILGSGDIGLIMARRMTLEGAKVLAVVELMPYSSGLKRNIVQCLDDFSIPLLLSHTVTKIIGKKRVEGIEVSKVDEKKKPIPGTEIFFDADTLLLSVGLLPENELSRKAGITISPVTGGPVVDNSFQTNREGIFACGNVLHVHDLVDYVSSEAEKAGENAALYALYDRKEEKKVIPISVFGLARYTVPEMIHEDTKEDTTIRFRVSNVKKDGKIVVRINGEEVISKKKRIMAPGEMETIIISKRILDKYDSIESMEVGTED
;
A
#
# COMPACT_ATOMS: atom_id res chain seq x y z
N MET A 1 14.72 4.17 -27.22
CA MET A 1 13.92 3.07 -26.62
C MET A 1 14.56 2.67 -25.31
N TYR A 2 13.82 2.61 -24.21
CA TYR A 2 14.27 2.15 -22.89
C TYR A 2 14.09 0.64 -22.76
N ASP A 3 14.91 -0.02 -21.93
CA ASP A 3 14.65 -1.41 -21.57
C ASP A 3 13.53 -1.49 -20.53
N VAL A 4 13.60 -0.66 -19.46
CA VAL A 4 12.59 -0.62 -18.40
C VAL A 4 12.21 0.82 -18.11
N VAL A 5 10.91 1.12 -18.11
CA VAL A 5 10.36 2.39 -17.61
C VAL A 5 9.58 2.13 -16.33
N ILE A 6 9.90 2.88 -15.28
CA ILE A 6 9.28 2.75 -13.96
C ILE A 6 8.44 3.98 -13.69
N ILE A 7 7.16 3.76 -13.35
CA ILE A 7 6.20 4.83 -13.11
C ILE A 7 6.00 5.00 -11.60
N GLY A 8 6.53 6.08 -11.06
CA GLY A 8 6.55 6.43 -9.65
C GLY A 8 7.95 6.33 -9.05
N GLY A 9 8.42 7.42 -8.43
CA GLY A 9 9.74 7.56 -7.79
C GLY A 9 9.70 7.40 -6.26
N GLY A 10 8.69 6.70 -5.74
CA GLY A 10 8.60 6.30 -4.33
C GLY A 10 9.47 5.07 -4.01
N PRO A 11 9.40 4.53 -2.78
CA PRO A 11 10.23 3.40 -2.35
C PRO A 11 10.12 2.18 -3.28
N ALA A 12 8.92 1.88 -3.78
CA ALA A 12 8.72 0.79 -4.74
C ALA A 12 9.47 1.05 -6.05
N GLY A 13 9.30 2.22 -6.66
CA GLY A 13 9.94 2.53 -7.94
C GLY A 13 11.45 2.61 -7.85
N LEU A 14 11.99 3.18 -6.78
CA LEU A 14 13.44 3.24 -6.53
C LEU A 14 14.03 1.84 -6.39
N SER A 15 13.37 0.98 -5.61
CA SER A 15 13.81 -0.40 -5.41
C SER A 15 13.69 -1.25 -6.70
N ALA A 16 12.62 -1.07 -7.48
CA ALA A 16 12.46 -1.73 -8.77
C ALA A 16 13.57 -1.33 -9.77
N ALA A 17 13.95 -0.05 -9.78
CA ALA A 17 15.05 0.43 -10.62
C ALA A 17 16.39 -0.23 -10.27
N LEU A 18 16.68 -0.36 -8.97
CA LEU A 18 17.87 -1.05 -8.49
C LEU A 18 17.83 -2.55 -8.80
N GLY A 19 16.67 -3.19 -8.67
CA GLY A 19 16.46 -4.58 -9.06
C GLY A 19 16.72 -4.82 -10.55
N ALA A 20 16.20 -3.93 -11.41
CA ALA A 20 16.45 -3.98 -12.83
C ALA A 20 17.94 -3.79 -13.17
N LYS A 21 18.59 -2.82 -12.53
CA LYS A 21 20.04 -2.57 -12.71
C LYS A 21 20.88 -3.76 -12.30
N LYS A 22 20.56 -4.41 -11.19
CA LYS A 22 21.23 -5.62 -10.68
C LYS A 22 21.21 -6.79 -11.67
N LYS A 23 20.18 -6.87 -12.53
CA LYS A 23 20.09 -7.87 -13.61
C LYS A 23 20.82 -7.47 -14.89
N GLY A 24 21.57 -6.38 -14.88
CA GLY A 24 22.37 -5.92 -16.03
C GLY A 24 21.60 -5.03 -17.00
N CYS A 25 20.39 -4.59 -16.64
CA CYS A 25 19.65 -3.67 -17.48
C CYS A 25 20.36 -2.30 -17.51
N GLY A 26 20.71 -1.84 -18.71
CA GLY A 26 21.50 -0.62 -18.90
C GLY A 26 20.65 0.65 -19.09
N ASN A 27 19.47 0.52 -19.66
CA ASN A 27 18.67 1.65 -20.10
C ASN A 27 17.33 1.72 -19.34
N ILE A 28 17.38 2.23 -18.11
CA ILE A 28 16.26 2.36 -17.17
C ILE A 28 15.88 3.81 -17.06
N LEU A 29 14.56 4.12 -16.93
CA LEU A 29 14.04 5.45 -16.64
C LEU A 29 13.01 5.39 -15.54
N ILE A 30 13.12 6.29 -14.54
CA ILE A 30 12.08 6.53 -13.53
C ILE A 30 11.31 7.80 -13.91
N ILE A 31 9.97 7.75 -13.89
CA ILE A 31 9.11 8.92 -14.11
C ILE A 31 8.35 9.22 -12.82
N GLU A 32 8.57 10.42 -12.26
CA GLU A 32 7.94 10.88 -11.02
C GLU A 32 7.18 12.20 -11.26
N ARG A 33 5.93 12.24 -10.81
CA ARG A 33 5.05 13.42 -10.96
C ARG A 33 5.42 14.58 -10.01
N SER A 34 6.06 14.27 -8.89
CA SER A 34 6.43 15.25 -7.88
C SER A 34 7.77 15.93 -8.22
N GLU A 35 8.07 17.01 -7.50
CA GLU A 35 9.33 17.75 -7.64
C GLU A 35 10.57 17.03 -7.11
N LYS A 36 10.39 15.87 -6.42
CA LYS A 36 11.47 15.07 -5.84
C LYS A 36 11.08 13.60 -5.71
N LEU A 37 12.10 12.74 -5.71
CA LEU A 37 11.99 11.33 -5.43
C LEU A 37 11.65 11.06 -3.94
N GLY A 38 11.28 9.82 -3.60
CA GLY A 38 11.00 9.36 -2.24
C GLY A 38 9.51 9.16 -1.94
N GLY A 39 8.63 9.76 -2.75
CA GLY A 39 7.18 9.59 -2.63
C GLY A 39 6.66 9.98 -1.25
N ILE A 40 5.71 9.20 -0.73
CA ILE A 40 5.03 9.46 0.56
C ILE A 40 5.98 9.46 1.77
N LEU A 41 7.14 8.79 1.67
CA LEU A 41 8.10 8.73 2.78
C LEU A 41 8.65 10.10 3.16
N ASN A 42 8.72 11.04 2.23
CA ASN A 42 9.21 12.39 2.49
C ASN A 42 8.43 13.12 3.60
N GLN A 43 7.16 12.77 3.81
CA GLN A 43 6.33 13.36 4.87
C GLN A 43 6.23 12.50 6.13
N CYS A 44 6.74 11.27 6.11
CA CYS A 44 6.69 10.30 7.22
C CYS A 44 7.88 10.51 8.17
N ILE A 45 7.88 11.60 8.94
CA ILE A 45 9.01 11.97 9.82
C ILE A 45 9.12 11.17 11.13
N HIS A 46 8.21 10.23 11.36
CA HIS A 46 8.27 9.28 12.49
C HIS A 46 9.22 8.13 12.19
N ASN A 47 9.69 7.45 13.22
CA ASN A 47 10.57 6.30 13.15
C ASN A 47 9.80 4.99 12.84
N GLY A 48 10.54 3.93 12.52
CA GLY A 48 10.03 2.58 12.32
C GLY A 48 10.23 2.02 10.91
N PHE A 49 11.02 2.71 10.08
CA PHE A 49 11.39 2.27 8.73
C PHE A 49 12.79 1.64 8.74
N GLY A 50 13.04 0.69 7.84
CA GLY A 50 14.38 0.17 7.58
C GLY A 50 14.86 -0.97 8.48
N LEU A 51 14.08 -1.39 9.46
CA LEU A 51 14.48 -2.46 10.40
C LEU A 51 14.82 -3.78 9.70
N HIS A 52 14.10 -4.12 8.63
CA HIS A 52 14.35 -5.35 7.87
C HIS A 52 15.39 -5.16 6.77
N THR A 53 15.41 -4.01 6.11
CA THR A 53 16.30 -3.71 4.98
C THR A 53 17.69 -3.28 5.44
N PHE A 54 17.75 -2.27 6.32
CA PHE A 54 19.01 -1.65 6.73
C PHE A 54 19.49 -2.09 8.12
N LYS A 55 18.68 -2.85 8.87
CA LYS A 55 18.92 -3.24 10.27
C LYS A 55 19.08 -2.03 11.21
N GLU A 56 18.48 -0.92 10.82
CA GLU A 56 18.47 0.34 11.54
C GLU A 56 17.06 0.91 11.60
N GLU A 57 16.72 1.61 12.66
CA GLU A 57 15.45 2.31 12.78
C GLU A 57 15.59 3.72 12.21
N LEU A 58 14.97 3.96 11.06
CA LEU A 58 15.04 5.18 10.30
C LEU A 58 13.69 5.92 10.32
N THR A 59 13.73 7.22 10.02
CA THR A 59 12.55 7.98 9.58
C THR A 59 12.26 7.71 8.11
N GLY A 60 11.05 8.06 7.65
CA GLY A 60 10.70 7.92 6.21
C GLY A 60 11.65 8.66 5.28
N PRO A 61 11.99 9.96 5.52
CA PRO A 61 12.96 10.69 4.72
C PRO A 61 14.34 10.05 4.67
N GLU A 62 14.87 9.54 5.80
CA GLU A 62 16.16 8.84 5.84
C GLU A 62 16.14 7.55 5.01
N TYR A 63 15.06 6.77 5.12
CA TYR A 63 14.88 5.57 4.29
C TYR A 63 14.84 5.92 2.80
N ALA A 64 14.03 6.92 2.42
CA ALA A 64 13.94 7.36 1.04
C ALA A 64 15.28 7.86 0.51
N PHE A 65 15.99 8.65 1.31
CA PHE A 65 17.30 9.21 0.94
C PHE A 65 18.31 8.12 0.62
N ARG A 66 18.40 7.05 1.41
CA ARG A 66 19.30 5.92 1.13
C ARG A 66 19.03 5.28 -0.23
N TYR A 67 17.77 5.07 -0.58
CA TYR A 67 17.40 4.52 -1.89
C TYR A 67 17.69 5.50 -3.04
N ILE A 68 17.48 6.80 -2.81
CA ILE A 68 17.81 7.84 -3.80
C ILE A 68 19.32 7.87 -4.05
N GLU A 69 20.15 7.83 -2.99
CA GLU A 69 21.62 7.74 -3.14
C GLU A 69 22.04 6.51 -3.94
N MET A 70 21.46 5.34 -3.67
CA MET A 70 21.76 4.12 -4.44
C MET A 70 21.40 4.28 -5.92
N VAL A 71 20.23 4.85 -6.24
CA VAL A 71 19.79 5.12 -7.61
C VAL A 71 20.72 6.09 -8.33
N GLN A 72 21.14 7.17 -7.64
CA GLN A 72 22.09 8.15 -8.17
C GLN A 72 23.50 7.54 -8.40
N LYS A 73 23.97 6.73 -7.47
CA LYS A 73 25.27 6.02 -7.59
C LYS A 73 25.29 5.08 -8.78
N GLU A 74 24.18 4.42 -9.08
CA GLU A 74 24.01 3.55 -10.25
C GLU A 74 23.74 4.33 -11.54
N ASN A 75 23.73 5.67 -11.50
CA ASN A 75 23.47 6.57 -12.63
C ASN A 75 22.16 6.24 -13.37
N ILE A 76 21.10 5.89 -12.62
CA ILE A 76 19.78 5.64 -13.19
C ILE A 76 19.08 6.98 -13.42
N PRO A 77 18.74 7.33 -14.67
CA PRO A 77 18.06 8.60 -14.98
C PRO A 77 16.62 8.63 -14.45
N PHE A 78 16.16 9.83 -14.12
CA PHE A 78 14.79 10.06 -13.70
C PHE A 78 14.25 11.41 -14.21
N LEU A 79 12.94 11.47 -14.46
CA LEU A 79 12.20 12.70 -14.81
C LEU A 79 11.31 13.07 -13.64
N LEU A 80 11.48 14.28 -13.10
CA LEU A 80 10.64 14.88 -12.07
C LEU A 80 9.57 15.78 -12.69
N ASN A 81 8.55 16.18 -11.91
CA ASN A 81 7.45 17.04 -12.39
C ASN A 81 6.82 16.48 -13.68
N THR A 82 6.87 15.16 -13.87
CA THR A 82 6.48 14.49 -15.10
C THR A 82 5.32 13.53 -14.84
N THR A 83 4.16 13.82 -15.41
CA THR A 83 2.94 13.03 -15.20
C THR A 83 2.72 12.07 -16.37
N VAL A 84 2.61 10.78 -16.07
CA VAL A 84 2.23 9.76 -17.06
C VAL A 84 0.74 9.84 -17.34
N LEU A 85 0.36 9.92 -18.60
CA LEU A 85 -1.02 10.04 -19.08
C LEU A 85 -1.62 8.70 -19.49
N SER A 86 -0.79 7.84 -20.11
CA SER A 86 -1.20 6.51 -20.55
C SER A 86 0.00 5.56 -20.66
N VAL A 87 -0.30 4.27 -20.59
CA VAL A 87 0.68 3.17 -20.79
C VAL A 87 0.11 2.14 -21.77
N SER A 88 0.97 1.56 -22.57
CA SER A 88 0.71 0.39 -23.40
C SER A 88 1.91 -0.57 -23.28
N PRO A 89 1.84 -1.84 -23.72
CA PRO A 89 2.94 -2.79 -23.54
C PRO A 89 4.33 -2.30 -23.93
N HIS A 90 4.40 -1.42 -24.92
CA HIS A 90 5.68 -0.96 -25.48
C HIS A 90 5.86 0.56 -25.50
N SER A 91 4.97 1.32 -24.85
CA SER A 91 5.09 2.78 -24.82
C SER A 91 4.49 3.39 -23.56
N VAL A 92 5.05 4.55 -23.19
CA VAL A 92 4.55 5.41 -22.12
C VAL A 92 4.37 6.81 -22.69
N THR A 93 3.18 7.38 -22.49
CA THR A 93 2.90 8.78 -22.80
C THR A 93 2.95 9.60 -21.52
N TYR A 94 3.73 10.66 -21.50
CA TYR A 94 3.83 11.57 -20.36
C TYR A 94 3.73 13.02 -20.78
N ILE A 95 3.55 13.90 -19.80
CA ILE A 95 3.58 15.35 -19.95
C ILE A 95 4.44 15.96 -18.86
N ASN A 96 5.26 16.93 -19.24
CA ASN A 96 5.95 17.83 -18.31
C ASN A 96 6.02 19.25 -18.89
N GLN A 97 6.53 20.20 -18.10
CA GLN A 97 6.58 21.60 -18.50
C GLN A 97 7.63 21.86 -19.59
N GLU A 98 8.71 21.12 -19.61
CA GLU A 98 9.87 21.35 -20.48
C GLU A 98 9.63 20.81 -21.91
N GLU A 99 9.07 19.62 -22.02
CA GLU A 99 8.95 18.87 -23.27
C GLU A 99 7.51 18.83 -23.82
N GLY A 100 6.51 19.23 -23.01
CA GLY A 100 5.10 19.05 -23.32
C GLY A 100 4.71 17.57 -23.30
N VAL A 101 3.85 17.15 -24.21
CA VAL A 101 3.42 15.75 -24.34
C VAL A 101 4.45 14.97 -25.14
N ARG A 102 4.93 13.87 -24.58
CA ARG A 102 5.91 12.95 -25.20
C ARG A 102 5.42 11.51 -25.14
N VAL A 103 5.83 10.75 -26.13
CA VAL A 103 5.70 9.29 -26.17
C VAL A 103 7.09 8.70 -26.21
N ILE A 104 7.39 7.79 -25.31
CA ILE A 104 8.64 7.03 -25.28
C ILE A 104 8.36 5.55 -25.47
N GLU A 105 9.26 4.87 -26.17
CA GLU A 105 9.24 3.43 -26.36
C GLU A 105 10.01 2.71 -25.25
N THR A 106 9.50 1.58 -24.82
CA THR A 106 10.12 0.72 -23.81
C THR A 106 9.80 -0.74 -24.06
N LYS A 107 10.67 -1.65 -23.61
CA LYS A 107 10.42 -3.09 -23.67
C LYS A 107 9.56 -3.58 -22.51
N SER A 108 9.72 -2.98 -21.32
CA SER A 108 8.90 -3.31 -20.14
C SER A 108 8.58 -2.08 -19.30
N ILE A 109 7.52 -2.20 -18.50
CA ILE A 109 7.02 -1.13 -17.63
C ILE A 109 6.80 -1.70 -16.22
N VAL A 110 7.23 -0.95 -15.20
CA VAL A 110 6.91 -1.25 -13.80
C VAL A 110 5.99 -0.18 -13.25
N LEU A 111 4.79 -0.58 -12.84
CA LEU A 111 3.81 0.27 -12.19
C LEU A 111 4.11 0.34 -10.69
N ALA A 112 4.49 1.51 -10.19
CA ALA A 112 4.87 1.77 -8.80
C ALA A 112 4.23 3.06 -8.25
N MET A 113 3.00 3.40 -8.71
CA MET A 113 2.31 4.65 -8.42
C MET A 113 1.78 4.75 -7.00
N GLY A 114 1.89 3.69 -6.20
CA GLY A 114 1.44 3.68 -4.82
C GLY A 114 -0.08 3.67 -4.64
N CYS A 115 -0.56 4.34 -3.60
CA CYS A 115 -1.98 4.41 -3.25
C CYS A 115 -2.37 5.83 -2.85
N ARG A 116 -3.67 6.08 -2.75
CA ARG A 116 -4.26 7.31 -2.20
C ARG A 116 -5.20 6.99 -1.05
N GLU A 117 -5.44 7.95 -0.19
CA GLU A 117 -6.41 7.83 0.89
C GLU A 117 -7.85 7.88 0.35
N ARG A 118 -8.73 7.15 1.01
CA ARG A 118 -10.16 7.20 0.71
C ARG A 118 -10.72 8.59 1.04
N PRO A 119 -11.28 9.32 0.07
CA PRO A 119 -11.76 10.68 0.29
C PRO A 119 -13.10 10.69 1.05
N ARG A 120 -13.45 11.84 1.65
CA ARG A 120 -14.73 12.04 2.33
C ARG A 120 -15.93 11.67 1.47
N GLY A 121 -15.91 11.98 0.19
CA GLY A 121 -17.00 11.68 -0.75
C GLY A 121 -17.37 10.20 -0.82
N ALA A 122 -16.41 9.30 -0.57
CA ALA A 122 -16.65 7.86 -0.56
C ALA A 122 -17.30 7.34 0.75
N LEU A 123 -17.37 8.17 1.80
CA LEU A 123 -17.89 7.79 3.13
C LEU A 123 -19.35 8.19 3.33
N ASN A 124 -19.88 9.10 2.52
CA ASN A 124 -21.25 9.63 2.61
C ASN A 124 -21.62 10.13 4.01
N ILE A 125 -20.69 10.73 4.77
CA ILE A 125 -20.95 11.28 6.10
C ILE A 125 -21.95 12.43 5.97
N PRO A 126 -23.11 12.40 6.67
CA PRO A 126 -24.10 13.46 6.65
C PRO A 126 -23.59 14.79 7.19
N GLY A 127 -24.30 15.88 6.86
CA GLY A 127 -24.04 17.22 7.36
C GLY A 127 -23.29 18.13 6.39
N ASP A 128 -22.66 19.16 6.95
CA ASP A 128 -22.03 20.23 6.19
C ASP A 128 -20.69 19.80 5.53
N ARG A 129 -20.22 20.63 4.58
CA ARG A 129 -18.99 20.39 3.81
C ARG A 129 -18.00 21.55 3.91
N GLY A 130 -17.92 22.18 5.08
CA GLY A 130 -17.00 23.27 5.35
C GLY A 130 -15.52 22.86 5.31
N ALA A 131 -14.62 23.84 5.37
CA ALA A 131 -13.21 23.62 5.57
C ALA A 131 -12.94 22.86 6.89
N GLY A 132 -11.76 22.25 7.05
CA GLY A 132 -11.39 21.51 8.26
C GLY A 132 -11.60 19.99 8.16
N ILE A 133 -11.98 19.47 6.99
CA ILE A 133 -12.09 18.04 6.75
C ILE A 133 -10.93 17.64 5.84
N PHE A 134 -10.02 16.81 6.35
CA PHE A 134 -8.82 16.37 5.62
C PHE A 134 -8.67 14.85 5.71
N SER A 135 -8.04 14.24 4.73
CA SER A 135 -7.44 12.93 4.96
C SER A 135 -6.23 13.06 5.90
N ALA A 136 -5.93 12.00 6.64
CA ALA A 136 -4.83 12.03 7.61
C ALA A 136 -3.47 12.31 6.94
N GLY A 137 -3.21 11.75 5.75
CA GLY A 137 -1.99 12.02 4.99
C GLY A 137 -1.93 13.44 4.43
N THR A 138 -3.07 14.05 4.05
CA THR A 138 -3.10 15.48 3.69
C THR A 138 -2.74 16.35 4.91
N ALA A 139 -3.29 16.04 6.07
CA ALA A 139 -2.94 16.73 7.31
C ALA A 139 -1.45 16.54 7.66
N GLN A 140 -0.93 15.34 7.45
CA GLN A 140 0.51 15.04 7.63
C GLN A 140 1.38 15.89 6.70
N TYR A 141 1.01 16.01 5.43
CA TYR A 141 1.74 16.86 4.48
C TYR A 141 1.71 18.34 4.88
N LEU A 142 0.53 18.86 5.25
CA LEU A 142 0.38 20.23 5.72
C LEU A 142 1.28 20.50 6.93
N THR A 143 1.26 19.61 7.91
CA THR A 143 2.03 19.78 9.17
C THR A 143 3.53 19.56 8.96
N ASN A 144 3.93 18.45 8.34
CA ASN A 144 5.32 18.02 8.31
C ASN A 144 6.14 18.68 7.19
N ILE A 145 5.50 19.02 6.07
CA ILE A 145 6.18 19.61 4.91
C ILE A 145 5.94 21.11 4.80
N GLN A 146 4.70 21.55 5.03
CA GLN A 146 4.34 22.95 4.86
C GLN A 146 4.37 23.78 6.16
N GLY A 147 4.56 23.16 7.33
CA GLY A 147 4.54 23.85 8.62
C GLY A 147 3.18 24.50 8.95
N LYS A 148 2.08 23.95 8.42
CA LYS A 148 0.74 24.49 8.58
C LYS A 148 -0.12 23.58 9.45
N MET A 149 -0.80 24.17 10.44
CA MET A 149 -1.73 23.43 11.29
C MET A 149 -3.11 23.28 10.62
N PRO A 150 -3.60 22.06 10.40
CA PRO A 150 -4.95 21.82 9.86
C PRO A 150 -6.06 22.36 10.76
N GLY A 151 -5.87 22.30 12.09
CA GLY A 151 -6.78 22.82 13.08
C GLY A 151 -6.29 22.62 14.51
N LYS A 152 -7.11 23.02 15.49
CA LYS A 152 -6.75 23.05 16.92
C LYS A 152 -7.52 22.03 17.77
N ARG A 153 -8.76 21.71 17.43
CA ARG A 153 -9.59 20.72 18.11
C ARG A 153 -9.98 19.63 17.11
N VAL A 154 -9.35 18.48 17.26
CA VAL A 154 -9.31 17.46 16.21
C VAL A 154 -10.05 16.20 16.65
N VAL A 155 -10.91 15.70 15.79
CA VAL A 155 -11.42 14.32 15.85
C VAL A 155 -10.84 13.55 14.67
N ILE A 156 -10.43 12.31 14.91
CA ILE A 156 -9.86 11.43 13.87
C ILE A 156 -10.79 10.24 13.67
N LEU A 157 -11.23 10.00 12.44
CA LEU A 157 -12.01 8.83 12.07
C LEU A 157 -11.08 7.77 11.44
N GLY A 158 -11.02 6.61 12.08
CA GLY A 158 -10.15 5.48 11.75
C GLY A 158 -8.90 5.40 12.62
N SER A 159 -8.64 4.19 13.14
CA SER A 159 -7.52 3.87 14.03
C SER A 159 -6.43 3.04 13.36
N GLY A 160 -6.29 3.15 12.04
CA GLY A 160 -5.11 2.65 11.33
C GLY A 160 -3.85 3.46 11.70
N ASP A 161 -2.67 2.95 11.37
CA ASP A 161 -1.39 3.55 11.78
C ASP A 161 -1.27 5.04 11.44
N ILE A 162 -1.72 5.47 10.26
CA ILE A 162 -1.66 6.87 9.85
C ILE A 162 -2.52 7.74 10.81
N GLY A 163 -3.72 7.27 11.18
CA GLY A 163 -4.60 7.97 12.12
C GLY A 163 -3.98 8.09 13.52
N LEU A 164 -3.37 7.01 14.02
CA LEU A 164 -2.69 6.98 15.31
C LEU A 164 -1.46 7.91 15.31
N ILE A 165 -0.63 7.83 14.30
CA ILE A 165 0.56 8.68 14.13
C ILE A 165 0.15 10.16 14.06
N MET A 166 -0.93 10.48 13.34
CA MET A 166 -1.43 11.84 13.26
C MET A 166 -2.06 12.34 14.57
N ALA A 167 -2.68 11.46 15.37
CA ALA A 167 -3.13 11.82 16.71
C ALA A 167 -1.97 12.32 17.57
N ARG A 168 -0.88 11.55 17.63
CA ARG A 168 0.35 11.96 18.31
C ARG A 168 0.95 13.24 17.70
N ARG A 169 1.08 13.29 16.37
CA ARG A 169 1.71 14.43 15.69
C ARG A 169 0.97 15.73 15.93
N MET A 170 -0.35 15.75 15.77
CA MET A 170 -1.17 16.93 16.00
C MET A 170 -1.07 17.41 17.46
N THR A 171 -1.02 16.48 18.42
CA THR A 171 -0.85 16.79 19.84
C THR A 171 0.51 17.45 20.11
N LEU A 172 1.59 16.92 19.53
CA LEU A 172 2.94 17.49 19.67
C LEU A 172 3.06 18.91 19.06
N GLU A 173 2.25 19.20 18.04
CA GLU A 173 2.17 20.54 17.45
C GLU A 173 1.19 21.47 18.17
N GLY A 174 0.65 21.06 19.31
CA GLY A 174 -0.19 21.88 20.17
C GLY A 174 -1.68 21.87 19.85
N ALA A 175 -2.18 20.96 19.00
CA ALA A 175 -3.60 20.73 18.85
C ALA A 175 -4.13 19.83 20.00
N LYS A 176 -5.41 19.96 20.32
CA LYS A 176 -6.11 19.05 21.21
C LYS A 176 -6.81 17.99 20.37
N VAL A 177 -6.31 16.76 20.40
CA VAL A 177 -7.00 15.61 19.82
C VAL A 177 -8.06 15.13 20.81
N LEU A 178 -9.34 15.25 20.43
CA LEU A 178 -10.48 15.00 21.30
C LEU A 178 -10.82 13.50 21.37
N ALA A 179 -10.70 12.79 20.25
CA ALA A 179 -10.90 11.35 20.17
C ALA A 179 -10.37 10.80 18.85
N VAL A 180 -10.00 9.51 18.88
CA VAL A 180 -9.90 8.64 17.71
C VAL A 180 -11.12 7.73 17.69
N VAL A 181 -11.84 7.70 16.59
CA VAL A 181 -13.11 7.00 16.40
C VAL A 181 -12.90 5.83 15.45
N GLU A 182 -13.25 4.62 15.87
CA GLU A 182 -13.05 3.40 15.09
C GLU A 182 -14.35 2.63 14.91
N LEU A 183 -14.69 2.33 13.66
CA LEU A 183 -15.90 1.59 13.30
C LEU A 183 -15.89 0.14 13.82
N MET A 184 -14.71 -0.48 13.85
CA MET A 184 -14.54 -1.86 14.29
C MET A 184 -14.47 -1.95 15.82
N PRO A 185 -14.76 -3.14 16.41
CA PRO A 185 -14.58 -3.38 17.85
C PRO A 185 -13.09 -3.54 18.25
N TYR A 186 -12.17 -3.28 17.34
CA TYR A 186 -10.73 -3.33 17.55
C TYR A 186 -10.03 -2.29 16.65
N SER A 187 -8.86 -1.83 17.07
CA SER A 187 -8.01 -0.98 16.24
C SER A 187 -7.30 -1.80 15.16
N SER A 188 -7.19 -1.24 13.96
CA SER A 188 -6.42 -1.84 12.84
C SER A 188 -4.95 -1.42 12.82
N GLY A 189 -4.53 -0.49 13.67
CA GLY A 189 -3.15 -0.07 13.80
C GLY A 189 -2.30 -1.01 14.66
N LEU A 190 -0.99 -0.93 14.51
CA LEU A 190 -0.04 -1.72 15.30
C LEU A 190 -0.16 -1.41 16.78
N LYS A 191 -0.08 -2.44 17.63
CA LYS A 191 -0.22 -2.30 19.09
C LYS A 191 0.74 -1.26 19.69
N ARG A 192 1.98 -1.19 19.20
CA ARG A 192 2.94 -0.16 19.64
C ARG A 192 2.46 1.25 19.35
N ASN A 193 1.78 1.48 18.22
CA ASN A 193 1.26 2.79 17.84
C ASN A 193 0.05 3.18 18.70
N ILE A 194 -0.76 2.22 19.14
CA ILE A 194 -1.85 2.50 20.11
C ILE A 194 -1.23 3.07 21.40
N VAL A 195 -0.23 2.39 21.95
CA VAL A 195 0.45 2.84 23.19
C VAL A 195 1.11 4.21 22.99
N GLN A 196 2.02 4.32 22.02
CA GLN A 196 2.84 5.51 21.81
C GLN A 196 2.08 6.73 21.29
N CYS A 197 0.96 6.53 20.64
CA CYS A 197 0.23 7.62 20.00
C CYS A 197 -1.07 8.00 20.74
N LEU A 198 -1.65 7.10 21.52
CA LEU A 198 -2.88 7.38 22.25
C LEU A 198 -2.69 7.30 23.75
N ASP A 199 -2.21 6.16 24.29
CA ASP A 199 -2.13 5.96 25.75
C ASP A 199 -1.16 6.97 26.39
N ASP A 200 0.02 7.18 25.81
CA ASP A 200 1.03 8.14 26.29
C ASP A 200 0.53 9.60 26.30
N PHE A 201 -0.49 9.90 25.48
CA PHE A 201 -1.09 11.24 25.37
C PHE A 201 -2.50 11.32 25.95
N SER A 202 -3.00 10.24 26.56
CA SER A 202 -4.37 10.15 27.12
C SER A 202 -5.45 10.51 26.11
N ILE A 203 -5.28 10.11 24.83
CA ILE A 203 -6.24 10.34 23.76
C ILE A 203 -7.27 9.21 23.74
N PRO A 204 -8.57 9.49 23.88
CA PRO A 204 -9.61 8.46 23.89
C PRO A 204 -9.71 7.72 22.55
N LEU A 205 -9.77 6.38 22.60
CA LEU A 205 -10.09 5.51 21.46
C LEU A 205 -11.53 4.99 21.63
N LEU A 206 -12.42 5.42 20.73
CA LEU A 206 -13.82 5.02 20.72
C LEU A 206 -14.02 3.90 19.69
N LEU A 207 -13.99 2.65 20.16
CA LEU A 207 -14.24 1.46 19.34
C LEU A 207 -15.75 1.25 19.13
N SER A 208 -16.14 0.64 18.01
CA SER A 208 -17.52 0.46 17.59
C SER A 208 -18.29 1.78 17.52
N HIS A 209 -17.65 2.83 17.01
CA HIS A 209 -18.23 4.15 16.81
C HIS A 209 -17.95 4.66 15.39
N THR A 210 -18.78 5.58 14.93
CA THR A 210 -18.55 6.29 13.66
C THR A 210 -19.01 7.73 13.72
N VAL A 211 -18.50 8.57 12.82
CA VAL A 211 -18.98 9.94 12.66
C VAL A 211 -20.32 9.90 11.93
N THR A 212 -21.35 10.44 12.55
CA THR A 212 -22.72 10.46 12.03
C THR A 212 -23.15 11.81 11.47
N LYS A 213 -22.49 12.90 11.89
CA LYS A 213 -22.80 14.24 11.38
C LYS A 213 -21.63 15.20 11.49
N ILE A 214 -21.48 16.05 10.48
CA ILE A 214 -20.53 17.17 10.46
C ILE A 214 -21.34 18.46 10.47
N ILE A 215 -20.97 19.36 11.38
CA ILE A 215 -21.65 20.65 11.60
C ILE A 215 -20.68 21.78 11.30
N GLY A 216 -21.11 22.81 10.55
CA GLY A 216 -20.34 23.99 10.25
C GLY A 216 -20.22 24.28 8.76
N LYS A 217 -20.89 25.32 8.28
CA LYS A 217 -21.00 25.66 6.85
C LYS A 217 -19.68 26.20 6.26
N LYS A 218 -18.99 27.11 6.94
CA LYS A 218 -17.72 27.69 6.46
C LYS A 218 -16.55 26.80 6.86
N ARG A 219 -16.53 26.36 8.11
CA ARG A 219 -15.55 25.45 8.68
C ARG A 219 -16.29 24.48 9.62
N VAL A 220 -15.67 23.36 9.91
CA VAL A 220 -16.15 22.44 10.96
C VAL A 220 -16.22 23.18 12.28
N GLU A 221 -17.39 23.11 12.95
CA GLU A 221 -17.70 23.69 14.26
C GLU A 221 -18.08 22.59 15.26
N GLY A 222 -18.45 21.42 14.77
CA GLY A 222 -18.78 20.27 15.58
C GLY A 222 -18.86 18.98 14.80
N ILE A 223 -18.64 17.88 15.51
CA ILE A 223 -18.71 16.51 14.99
C ILE A 223 -19.53 15.67 15.93
N GLU A 224 -20.53 14.99 15.39
CA GLU A 224 -21.35 14.02 16.10
C GLU A 224 -20.86 12.60 15.80
N VAL A 225 -20.73 11.80 16.84
CA VAL A 225 -20.24 10.42 16.80
C VAL A 225 -21.24 9.53 17.50
N SER A 226 -21.60 8.38 16.92
CA SER A 226 -22.51 7.42 17.56
C SER A 226 -21.88 6.03 17.63
N LYS A 227 -22.32 5.24 18.60
CA LYS A 227 -22.08 3.79 18.61
C LYS A 227 -22.67 3.14 17.36
N VAL A 228 -22.10 2.03 16.94
CA VAL A 228 -22.66 1.20 15.88
C VAL A 228 -22.99 -0.20 16.39
N ASP A 229 -24.02 -0.80 15.78
CA ASP A 229 -24.40 -2.19 16.00
C ASP A 229 -23.44 -3.17 15.28
N GLU A 230 -23.72 -4.47 15.38
CA GLU A 230 -22.95 -5.53 14.70
C GLU A 230 -22.96 -5.39 13.16
N LYS A 231 -24.01 -4.77 12.61
CA LYS A 231 -24.14 -4.47 11.17
C LYS A 231 -23.50 -3.14 10.77
N LYS A 232 -22.75 -2.50 11.69
CA LYS A 232 -22.08 -1.20 11.50
C LYS A 232 -23.04 -0.04 11.26
N LYS A 233 -24.29 -0.13 11.73
CA LYS A 233 -25.29 0.94 11.65
C LYS A 233 -25.28 1.75 12.94
N PRO A 234 -25.35 3.10 12.86
CA PRO A 234 -25.45 3.95 14.05
C PRO A 234 -26.65 3.60 14.92
N ILE A 235 -26.46 3.55 16.23
CA ILE A 235 -27.49 3.30 17.23
C ILE A 235 -28.02 4.65 17.68
N PRO A 236 -29.32 4.96 17.45
CA PRO A 236 -29.95 6.22 17.93
C PRO A 236 -29.90 6.35 19.46
N GLY A 237 -29.68 7.58 19.93
CA GLY A 237 -29.62 7.89 21.38
C GLY A 237 -28.20 7.62 21.97
N THR A 238 -27.20 7.34 21.14
CA THR A 238 -25.82 7.15 21.59
C THR A 238 -24.87 8.26 21.09
N GLU A 239 -25.45 9.35 20.60
CA GLU A 239 -24.74 10.47 20.00
C GLU A 239 -23.86 11.19 21.04
N ILE A 240 -22.61 11.39 20.70
CA ILE A 240 -21.63 12.17 21.44
C ILE A 240 -21.24 13.36 20.56
N PHE A 241 -21.44 14.57 21.05
CA PHE A 241 -21.02 15.79 20.36
C PHE A 241 -19.62 16.19 20.78
N PHE A 242 -18.77 16.48 19.79
CA PHE A 242 -17.45 17.06 19.96
C PHE A 242 -17.42 18.48 19.38
N ASP A 243 -17.09 19.47 20.22
CA ASP A 243 -16.75 20.83 19.78
C ASP A 243 -15.38 20.80 19.10
N ALA A 244 -15.39 20.52 17.80
CA ALA A 244 -14.18 20.29 16.98
C ALA A 244 -14.17 21.24 15.77
N ASP A 245 -12.99 21.70 15.40
CA ASP A 245 -12.79 22.51 14.19
C ASP A 245 -12.16 21.72 13.04
N THR A 246 -11.82 20.45 13.28
CA THR A 246 -11.14 19.61 12.31
C THR A 246 -11.52 18.13 12.44
N LEU A 247 -11.80 17.50 11.30
CA LEU A 247 -11.98 16.07 11.14
C LEU A 247 -10.87 15.51 10.25
N LEU A 248 -10.08 14.59 10.79
CA LEU A 248 -9.12 13.80 9.99
C LEU A 248 -9.72 12.44 9.64
N LEU A 249 -9.54 12.03 8.39
CA LEU A 249 -10.04 10.77 7.87
C LEU A 249 -8.86 9.82 7.64
N SER A 250 -8.82 8.71 8.39
CA SER A 250 -7.86 7.61 8.26
C SER A 250 -8.58 6.30 8.00
N VAL A 251 -9.38 6.26 6.91
CA VAL A 251 -10.39 5.22 6.65
C VAL A 251 -10.00 4.28 5.51
N GLY A 252 -8.73 4.03 5.40
CA GLY A 252 -8.14 3.09 4.45
C GLY A 252 -7.58 3.75 3.19
N LEU A 253 -6.77 2.99 2.50
CA LEU A 253 -6.04 3.35 1.30
C LEU A 253 -6.66 2.67 0.08
N LEU A 254 -6.53 3.30 -1.08
CA LEU A 254 -6.97 2.81 -2.38
C LEU A 254 -5.76 2.75 -3.31
N PRO A 255 -5.37 1.58 -3.82
CA PRO A 255 -4.34 1.47 -4.85
C PRO A 255 -4.63 2.36 -6.05
N GLU A 256 -3.60 3.08 -6.54
CA GLU A 256 -3.76 4.08 -7.60
C GLU A 256 -3.69 3.44 -8.98
N ASN A 257 -4.82 2.97 -9.48
CA ASN A 257 -4.94 2.15 -10.67
C ASN A 257 -5.72 2.77 -11.84
N GLU A 258 -5.72 4.11 -11.94
CA GLU A 258 -6.35 4.76 -13.10
C GLU A 258 -5.63 4.42 -14.40
N LEU A 259 -4.29 4.49 -14.43
CA LEU A 259 -3.47 4.09 -15.58
C LEU A 259 -3.63 2.62 -15.91
N SER A 260 -3.62 1.75 -14.88
CA SER A 260 -3.80 0.30 -15.04
C SER A 260 -5.13 -0.04 -15.72
N ARG A 261 -6.23 0.59 -15.27
CA ARG A 261 -7.56 0.40 -15.87
C ARG A 261 -7.62 0.86 -17.32
N LYS A 262 -7.06 2.04 -17.64
CA LYS A 262 -6.97 2.58 -19.01
C LYS A 262 -6.15 1.67 -19.92
N ALA A 263 -5.12 1.01 -19.40
CA ALA A 263 -4.30 0.04 -20.14
C ALA A 263 -4.98 -1.33 -20.31
N GLY A 264 -6.17 -1.54 -19.76
CA GLY A 264 -6.89 -2.82 -19.79
C GLY A 264 -6.24 -3.90 -18.92
N ILE A 265 -5.59 -3.51 -17.83
CA ILE A 265 -5.05 -4.41 -16.82
C ILE A 265 -6.20 -4.89 -15.93
N THR A 266 -6.24 -6.19 -15.67
CA THR A 266 -7.22 -6.81 -14.78
C THR A 266 -6.95 -6.39 -13.33
N ILE A 267 -7.98 -5.86 -12.68
CA ILE A 267 -7.90 -5.38 -11.30
C ILE A 267 -8.63 -6.33 -10.38
N SER A 268 -7.96 -6.76 -9.33
CA SER A 268 -8.55 -7.58 -8.27
C SER A 268 -9.66 -6.80 -7.53
N PRO A 269 -10.86 -7.36 -7.41
CA PRO A 269 -11.95 -6.71 -6.67
C PRO A 269 -11.70 -6.64 -5.17
N VAL A 270 -10.76 -7.43 -4.64
CA VAL A 270 -10.46 -7.52 -3.22
C VAL A 270 -9.36 -6.55 -2.81
N THR A 271 -8.24 -6.55 -3.53
CA THR A 271 -7.10 -5.65 -3.24
C THR A 271 -7.28 -4.28 -3.88
N GLY A 272 -8.00 -4.18 -4.99
CA GLY A 272 -8.08 -2.97 -5.83
C GLY A 272 -6.81 -2.74 -6.67
N GLY A 273 -5.84 -3.64 -6.62
CA GLY A 273 -4.61 -3.64 -7.40
C GLY A 273 -4.66 -4.55 -8.62
N PRO A 274 -3.64 -4.51 -9.50
CA PRO A 274 -3.50 -5.44 -10.61
C PRO A 274 -3.46 -6.90 -10.16
N VAL A 275 -4.09 -7.78 -10.91
CA VAL A 275 -3.86 -9.22 -10.81
C VAL A 275 -2.50 -9.52 -11.44
N VAL A 276 -1.62 -10.18 -10.70
CA VAL A 276 -0.27 -10.51 -11.14
C VAL A 276 0.07 -11.97 -10.91
N ASP A 277 1.00 -12.47 -11.71
CA ASP A 277 1.66 -13.75 -11.50
C ASP A 277 2.83 -13.65 -10.50
N ASN A 278 3.50 -14.76 -10.24
CA ASN A 278 4.63 -14.81 -9.31
C ASN A 278 5.92 -14.10 -9.82
N SER A 279 5.91 -13.60 -11.05
CA SER A 279 6.92 -12.67 -11.55
C SER A 279 6.53 -11.19 -11.39
N PHE A 280 5.34 -10.93 -10.82
CA PHE A 280 4.68 -9.62 -10.74
C PHE A 280 4.24 -9.04 -12.08
N GLN A 281 4.18 -9.87 -13.13
CA GLN A 281 3.64 -9.47 -14.43
C GLN A 281 2.10 -9.49 -14.39
N THR A 282 1.49 -8.50 -15.02
CA THR A 282 0.03 -8.38 -15.16
C THR A 282 -0.45 -9.21 -16.36
N ASN A 283 -1.77 -9.20 -16.60
CA ASN A 283 -2.33 -9.75 -17.86
C ASN A 283 -1.93 -8.97 -19.11
N ARG A 284 -1.18 -7.90 -18.98
CA ARG A 284 -0.58 -7.16 -20.11
C ARG A 284 0.90 -7.46 -20.16
N GLU A 285 1.30 -8.14 -21.22
CA GLU A 285 2.67 -8.55 -21.46
C GLU A 285 3.64 -7.38 -21.31
N GLY A 286 4.77 -7.60 -20.62
CA GLY A 286 5.79 -6.59 -20.36
C GLY A 286 5.39 -5.51 -19.33
N ILE A 287 4.19 -5.59 -18.71
CA ILE A 287 3.77 -4.66 -17.66
C ILE A 287 3.73 -5.37 -16.31
N PHE A 288 4.53 -4.89 -15.38
CA PHE A 288 4.69 -5.37 -14.01
C PHE A 288 4.09 -4.38 -13.01
N ALA A 289 3.73 -4.85 -11.81
CA ALA A 289 3.21 -4.00 -10.76
C ALA A 289 3.80 -4.39 -9.40
N CYS A 290 4.09 -3.40 -8.54
CA CYS A 290 4.66 -3.63 -7.21
C CYS A 290 4.33 -2.52 -6.22
N GLY A 291 4.42 -2.83 -4.92
CA GLY A 291 4.13 -1.90 -3.86
C GLY A 291 2.65 -1.57 -3.71
N ASN A 292 2.32 -0.40 -3.16
CA ASN A 292 0.96 -0.07 -2.78
C ASN A 292 -0.03 0.12 -3.96
N VAL A 293 0.43 0.18 -5.19
CA VAL A 293 -0.44 0.10 -6.38
C VAL A 293 -0.97 -1.31 -6.59
N LEU A 294 -0.22 -2.33 -6.15
CA LEU A 294 -0.57 -3.74 -6.24
C LEU A 294 -1.44 -4.16 -5.05
N HIS A 295 -0.95 -3.95 -3.84
CA HIS A 295 -1.71 -4.10 -2.59
C HIS A 295 -1.08 -3.26 -1.48
N VAL A 296 -1.88 -2.86 -0.49
CA VAL A 296 -1.38 -2.00 0.60
C VAL A 296 -0.55 -2.81 1.58
N HIS A 297 0.69 -2.42 1.77
CA HIS A 297 1.65 -3.04 2.71
C HIS A 297 1.61 -2.39 4.09
N ASP A 298 2.02 -3.15 5.12
CA ASP A 298 2.18 -2.65 6.49
C ASP A 298 3.55 -1.99 6.70
N LEU A 299 4.59 -2.50 6.02
CA LEU A 299 5.97 -2.04 6.16
C LEU A 299 6.60 -1.71 4.80
N VAL A 300 7.31 -0.59 4.74
CA VAL A 300 8.03 -0.18 3.53
C VAL A 300 9.13 -1.16 3.13
N ASP A 301 9.74 -1.84 4.09
CA ASP A 301 10.75 -2.88 3.84
C ASP A 301 10.20 -3.98 2.93
N TYR A 302 8.94 -4.38 3.12
CA TYR A 302 8.28 -5.37 2.26
C TYR A 302 7.91 -4.79 0.89
N VAL A 303 7.55 -3.50 0.82
CA VAL A 303 7.37 -2.78 -0.44
C VAL A 303 8.64 -2.83 -1.28
N SER A 304 9.78 -2.49 -0.67
CA SER A 304 11.07 -2.45 -1.36
C SER A 304 11.51 -3.85 -1.80
N SER A 305 11.39 -4.85 -0.93
CA SER A 305 11.73 -6.25 -1.27
C SER A 305 10.89 -6.81 -2.42
N GLU A 306 9.59 -6.53 -2.43
CA GLU A 306 8.69 -6.93 -3.52
C GLU A 306 9.03 -6.22 -4.83
N ALA A 307 9.28 -4.92 -4.74
CA ALA A 307 9.58 -4.09 -5.90
C ALA A 307 10.94 -4.41 -6.52
N GLU A 308 11.95 -4.74 -5.72
CA GLU A 308 13.24 -5.23 -6.23
C GLU A 308 13.02 -6.45 -7.13
N LYS A 309 12.22 -7.43 -6.66
CA LYS A 309 11.93 -8.63 -7.43
C LYS A 309 11.13 -8.33 -8.70
N ALA A 310 10.15 -7.43 -8.64
CA ALA A 310 9.40 -7.00 -9.81
C ALA A 310 10.31 -6.32 -10.84
N GLY A 311 11.24 -5.47 -10.40
CA GLY A 311 12.25 -4.85 -11.25
C GLY A 311 13.21 -5.84 -11.87
N GLU A 312 13.68 -6.84 -11.10
CA GLU A 312 14.49 -7.95 -11.61
C GLU A 312 13.77 -8.67 -12.75
N ASN A 313 12.50 -9.00 -12.57
CA ASN A 313 11.71 -9.73 -13.56
C ASN A 313 11.41 -8.88 -14.80
N ALA A 314 11.11 -7.58 -14.63
CA ALA A 314 10.94 -6.65 -15.73
C ALA A 314 12.22 -6.52 -16.59
N ALA A 315 13.39 -6.50 -15.96
CA ALA A 315 14.68 -6.50 -16.66
C ALA A 315 14.93 -7.81 -17.41
N LEU A 316 14.66 -8.95 -16.79
CA LEU A 316 14.81 -10.26 -17.46
C LEU A 316 13.89 -10.37 -18.67
N TYR A 317 12.65 -9.88 -18.57
CA TYR A 317 11.74 -9.79 -19.70
C TYR A 317 12.31 -8.92 -20.83
N ALA A 318 12.82 -7.72 -20.50
CA ALA A 318 13.35 -6.78 -21.48
C ALA A 318 14.64 -7.26 -22.18
N LEU A 319 15.50 -8.00 -21.47
CA LEU A 319 16.79 -8.46 -21.98
C LEU A 319 16.71 -9.75 -22.80
N TYR A 320 15.79 -10.64 -22.44
CA TYR A 320 15.75 -11.99 -23.04
C TYR A 320 14.54 -12.24 -23.93
N ASP A 321 13.72 -11.21 -24.19
CA ASP A 321 12.53 -11.28 -25.06
C ASP A 321 11.69 -12.56 -24.79
N ARG A 322 11.39 -12.78 -23.50
CA ARG A 322 10.71 -14.01 -23.03
C ARG A 322 9.24 -13.99 -23.46
N LYS A 323 8.99 -14.35 -24.70
CA LYS A 323 7.65 -14.55 -25.30
C LYS A 323 7.09 -15.96 -25.07
N GLU A 324 7.70 -16.77 -24.22
CA GLU A 324 7.11 -18.06 -23.89
C GLU A 324 5.83 -17.81 -23.08
N GLU A 325 4.69 -18.15 -23.68
CA GLU A 325 3.41 -18.22 -22.97
C GLU A 325 3.48 -19.35 -21.94
N LYS A 326 3.95 -18.99 -20.75
CA LYS A 326 3.93 -19.92 -19.61
C LYS A 326 2.51 -20.03 -19.10
N LYS A 327 2.03 -21.25 -18.97
CA LYS A 327 0.74 -21.49 -18.35
C LYS A 327 0.77 -21.03 -16.89
N VAL A 328 -0.19 -20.20 -16.51
CA VAL A 328 -0.38 -19.72 -15.16
C VAL A 328 -1.56 -20.40 -14.49
N ILE A 329 -1.38 -20.72 -13.23
CA ILE A 329 -2.37 -21.41 -12.38
C ILE A 329 -2.87 -20.38 -11.34
N PRO A 330 -4.19 -20.20 -11.18
CA PRO A 330 -4.71 -19.35 -10.11
C PRO A 330 -4.42 -19.98 -8.74
N ILE A 331 -4.07 -19.13 -7.78
CA ILE A 331 -3.92 -19.53 -6.38
C ILE A 331 -5.27 -19.38 -5.70
N SER A 332 -5.88 -20.49 -5.34
CA SER A 332 -7.16 -20.53 -4.64
C SER A 332 -6.98 -20.24 -3.15
N VAL A 333 -7.94 -19.55 -2.54
CA VAL A 333 -7.91 -19.26 -1.11
C VAL A 333 -8.98 -20.05 -0.35
N PHE A 334 -8.69 -20.43 0.89
CA PHE A 334 -9.64 -21.10 1.77
C PHE A 334 -9.54 -20.62 3.23
N GLY A 335 -10.51 -21.05 4.05
CA GLY A 335 -10.60 -20.63 5.45
C GLY A 335 -10.85 -19.12 5.58
N LEU A 336 -9.99 -18.43 6.34
CA LEU A 336 -10.08 -16.98 6.54
C LEU A 336 -9.25 -16.16 5.56
N ALA A 337 -8.45 -16.76 4.69
CA ALA A 337 -7.67 -15.99 3.69
C ALA A 337 -8.62 -15.31 2.69
N ARG A 338 -8.41 -14.02 2.43
CA ARG A 338 -9.28 -13.21 1.56
C ARG A 338 -8.81 -13.17 0.12
N TYR A 339 -7.52 -13.20 -0.09
CA TYR A 339 -6.82 -13.05 -1.37
C TYR A 339 -5.38 -13.49 -1.20
N THR A 340 -4.67 -13.68 -2.28
CA THR A 340 -3.20 -13.80 -2.29
C THR A 340 -2.60 -12.76 -3.22
N VAL A 341 -1.35 -12.39 -2.98
CA VAL A 341 -0.49 -11.68 -3.91
C VAL A 341 0.84 -12.41 -3.94
N PRO A 342 1.24 -12.95 -5.11
CA PRO A 342 0.53 -13.00 -6.38
C PRO A 342 -0.77 -13.79 -6.33
N GLU A 343 -1.69 -13.53 -7.28
CA GLU A 343 -2.94 -14.30 -7.43
C GLU A 343 -2.78 -15.51 -8.36
N MET A 344 -1.67 -15.56 -9.10
CA MET A 344 -1.36 -16.64 -10.05
C MET A 344 0.09 -17.10 -9.89
N ILE A 345 0.37 -18.34 -10.26
CA ILE A 345 1.72 -18.92 -10.28
C ILE A 345 1.97 -19.62 -11.62
N HIS A 346 3.19 -19.53 -12.15
CA HIS A 346 3.58 -20.32 -13.31
C HIS A 346 3.69 -21.80 -12.96
N GLU A 347 3.16 -22.69 -13.82
CA GLU A 347 3.14 -24.14 -13.59
C GLU A 347 4.54 -24.74 -13.42
N ASP A 348 5.55 -24.12 -14.03
CA ASP A 348 6.95 -24.53 -14.04
C ASP A 348 7.84 -23.75 -13.06
N THR A 349 7.25 -23.03 -12.11
CA THR A 349 8.01 -22.19 -11.15
C THR A 349 9.01 -22.99 -10.34
N LYS A 350 10.27 -22.58 -10.40
CA LYS A 350 11.41 -23.19 -9.69
C LYS A 350 12.20 -22.19 -8.82
N GLU A 351 11.65 -21.03 -8.53
CA GLU A 351 12.24 -20.01 -7.66
C GLU A 351 11.43 -19.86 -6.37
N ASP A 352 12.09 -19.38 -5.30
CA ASP A 352 11.39 -19.03 -4.07
C ASP A 352 10.25 -18.06 -4.37
N THR A 353 9.04 -18.46 -4.01
CA THR A 353 7.84 -17.66 -4.25
C THR A 353 7.27 -17.15 -2.93
N THR A 354 7.24 -15.85 -2.76
CA THR A 354 6.64 -15.19 -1.60
C THR A 354 5.18 -14.90 -1.87
N ILE A 355 4.29 -15.47 -1.06
CA ILE A 355 2.86 -15.20 -1.12
C ILE A 355 2.46 -14.39 0.11
N ARG A 356 1.72 -13.30 -0.12
CA ARG A 356 1.16 -12.42 0.91
C ARG A 356 -0.35 -12.46 0.86
N PHE A 357 -0.98 -12.40 2.03
CA PHE A 357 -2.43 -12.37 2.14
C PHE A 357 -2.89 -11.72 3.46
N ARG A 358 -4.17 -11.40 3.56
CA ARG A 358 -4.81 -10.97 4.82
C ARG A 358 -5.98 -11.88 5.15
N VAL A 359 -6.26 -12.03 6.42
CA VAL A 359 -7.42 -12.78 6.92
C VAL A 359 -8.66 -11.88 7.01
N SER A 360 -9.85 -12.48 6.95
CA SER A 360 -11.13 -11.78 7.04
C SER A 360 -11.54 -11.44 8.47
N ASN A 361 -11.09 -12.22 9.44
CA ASN A 361 -11.39 -12.08 10.87
C ASN A 361 -10.16 -12.39 11.71
N VAL A 362 -10.18 -11.98 12.99
CA VAL A 362 -9.16 -12.36 13.95
C VAL A 362 -9.23 -13.86 14.21
N LYS A 363 -8.09 -14.54 14.08
CA LYS A 363 -7.92 -15.98 14.38
C LYS A 363 -6.86 -16.15 15.44
N LYS A 364 -7.20 -16.83 16.53
CA LYS A 364 -6.26 -17.24 17.57
C LYS A 364 -5.93 -18.73 17.40
N ASP A 365 -4.67 -19.09 17.66
CA ASP A 365 -4.15 -20.44 17.67
C ASP A 365 -4.51 -21.27 16.41
N GLY A 366 -4.39 -20.63 15.25
CA GLY A 366 -4.60 -21.27 13.95
C GLY A 366 -3.29 -21.58 13.23
N LYS A 367 -3.41 -22.15 12.03
CA LYS A 367 -2.27 -22.39 11.13
C LYS A 367 -2.51 -21.85 9.74
N ILE A 368 -1.42 -21.43 9.09
CA ILE A 368 -1.39 -21.14 7.65
C ILE A 368 -1.02 -22.43 6.94
N VAL A 369 -1.79 -22.79 5.93
CA VAL A 369 -1.62 -24.02 5.14
C VAL A 369 -1.46 -23.67 3.68
N VAL A 370 -0.49 -24.32 3.00
CA VAL A 370 -0.32 -24.29 1.55
C VAL A 370 -0.42 -25.71 1.03
N ARG A 371 -1.22 -25.88 -0.03
CA ARG A 371 -1.34 -27.14 -0.77
C ARG A 371 -0.93 -26.95 -2.22
N ILE A 372 -0.17 -27.92 -2.75
CA ILE A 372 0.18 -28.04 -4.16
C ILE A 372 -0.33 -29.38 -4.66
N ASN A 373 -1.11 -29.37 -5.73
CA ASN A 373 -1.72 -30.57 -6.33
C ASN A 373 -2.48 -31.41 -5.28
N GLY A 374 -3.14 -30.75 -4.32
CA GLY A 374 -3.89 -31.38 -3.23
C GLY A 374 -3.03 -31.84 -2.02
N GLU A 375 -1.71 -31.81 -2.11
CA GLU A 375 -0.80 -32.20 -1.04
C GLU A 375 -0.45 -30.99 -0.13
N GLU A 376 -0.54 -31.16 1.20
CA GLU A 376 -0.11 -30.15 2.16
C GLU A 376 1.43 -30.06 2.18
N VAL A 377 1.98 -28.95 1.68
CA VAL A 377 3.43 -28.74 1.58
C VAL A 377 3.97 -27.81 2.66
N ILE A 378 3.12 -26.97 3.22
CA ILE A 378 3.47 -26.07 4.34
C ILE A 378 2.30 -26.04 5.31
N SER A 379 2.64 -26.17 6.61
CA SER A 379 1.74 -25.97 7.74
C SER A 379 2.49 -25.16 8.80
N LYS A 380 2.07 -23.90 9.01
CA LYS A 380 2.76 -22.96 9.92
C LYS A 380 1.80 -22.47 11.00
N LYS A 381 2.04 -22.87 12.25
CA LYS A 381 1.25 -22.41 13.40
C LYS A 381 1.42 -20.91 13.62
N LYS A 382 0.30 -20.23 13.90
CA LYS A 382 0.22 -18.81 14.21
C LYS A 382 -0.61 -18.61 15.47
N ARG A 383 -0.05 -17.93 16.46
CA ARG A 383 -0.75 -17.61 17.70
C ARG A 383 -1.90 -16.64 17.48
N ILE A 384 -1.71 -15.63 16.60
CA ILE A 384 -2.72 -14.65 16.24
C ILE A 384 -2.52 -14.27 14.76
N MET A 385 -3.61 -14.20 14.02
CA MET A 385 -3.71 -13.56 12.71
C MET A 385 -4.82 -12.51 12.78
N ALA A 386 -4.60 -11.32 12.24
CA ALA A 386 -5.56 -10.22 12.30
C ALA A 386 -5.75 -9.56 10.93
N PRO A 387 -6.95 -9.05 10.59
CA PRO A 387 -7.23 -8.42 9.28
C PRO A 387 -6.33 -7.22 8.98
N GLY A 388 -5.85 -6.51 10.01
CA GLY A 388 -4.95 -5.36 9.88
C GLY A 388 -3.50 -5.75 9.59
N GLU A 389 -3.10 -7.02 9.80
CA GLU A 389 -1.73 -7.49 9.62
C GLU A 389 -1.63 -8.39 8.38
N MET A 390 -0.56 -8.20 7.60
CA MET A 390 -0.30 -9.00 6.41
C MET A 390 0.45 -10.27 6.78
N GLU A 391 -0.12 -11.42 6.42
CA GLU A 391 0.56 -12.69 6.53
C GLU A 391 1.46 -12.93 5.32
N THR A 392 2.61 -13.53 5.59
CA THR A 392 3.60 -13.84 4.55
C THR A 392 4.04 -15.30 4.69
N ILE A 393 4.04 -16.00 3.55
CA ILE A 393 4.55 -17.35 3.44
C ILE A 393 5.49 -17.44 2.24
N ILE A 394 6.59 -18.16 2.42
CA ILE A 394 7.57 -18.38 1.35
C ILE A 394 7.53 -19.87 0.98
N ILE A 395 7.20 -20.15 -0.27
CA ILE A 395 7.33 -21.47 -0.86
C ILE A 395 8.73 -21.55 -1.43
N SER A 396 9.59 -22.33 -0.78
CA SER A 396 10.97 -22.42 -1.20
C SER A 396 11.12 -23.21 -2.50
N LYS A 397 12.15 -22.89 -3.27
CA LYS A 397 12.56 -23.65 -4.44
C LYS A 397 12.63 -25.16 -4.16
N ARG A 398 13.14 -25.57 -2.98
CA ARG A 398 13.23 -26.98 -2.58
C ARG A 398 11.87 -27.69 -2.54
N ILE A 399 10.78 -26.97 -2.22
CA ILE A 399 9.42 -27.52 -2.29
C ILE A 399 8.96 -27.61 -3.73
N LEU A 400 9.16 -26.53 -4.52
CA LEU A 400 8.73 -26.43 -5.90
C LEU A 400 9.47 -27.43 -6.83
N ASP A 401 10.74 -27.74 -6.55
CA ASP A 401 11.52 -28.70 -7.31
C ASP A 401 11.01 -30.16 -7.22
N LYS A 402 10.08 -30.44 -6.28
CA LYS A 402 9.46 -31.77 -6.16
C LYS A 402 8.36 -32.02 -7.19
N TYR A 403 7.87 -30.98 -7.86
CA TYR A 403 6.78 -31.04 -8.81
C TYR A 403 7.30 -30.74 -10.23
N ASP A 404 7.04 -31.60 -11.18
CA ASP A 404 7.34 -31.36 -12.59
C ASP A 404 6.43 -30.24 -13.13
N SER A 405 5.16 -30.25 -12.70
CA SER A 405 4.16 -29.23 -13.03
C SER A 405 3.25 -28.97 -11.82
N ILE A 406 2.86 -27.72 -11.63
CA ILE A 406 1.84 -27.32 -10.66
C ILE A 406 0.50 -27.25 -11.38
N GLU A 407 -0.43 -28.12 -11.01
CA GLU A 407 -1.78 -28.15 -11.57
C GLU A 407 -2.77 -27.32 -10.73
N SER A 408 -2.54 -27.27 -9.42
CA SER A 408 -3.33 -26.47 -8.48
C SER A 408 -2.49 -25.98 -7.31
N MET A 409 -2.83 -24.80 -6.79
CA MET A 409 -2.27 -24.27 -5.57
C MET A 409 -3.36 -23.64 -4.71
N GLU A 410 -3.31 -23.95 -3.42
CA GLU A 410 -4.23 -23.39 -2.43
C GLU A 410 -3.47 -22.81 -1.25
N VAL A 411 -3.90 -21.64 -0.79
CA VAL A 411 -3.35 -20.94 0.40
C VAL A 411 -4.49 -20.56 1.32
N GLY A 412 -4.37 -20.88 2.59
CA GLY A 412 -5.45 -20.56 3.51
C GLY A 412 -5.11 -20.77 4.97
N THR A 413 -6.15 -20.82 5.79
CA THR A 413 -6.03 -21.00 7.23
C THR A 413 -6.89 -22.15 7.72
N GLU A 414 -6.37 -22.88 8.70
CA GLU A 414 -7.08 -23.94 9.42
C GLU A 414 -6.99 -23.75 10.94
N ASP A 415 -7.70 -24.61 11.69
CA ASP A 415 -7.66 -24.66 13.17
C ASP A 415 -6.37 -25.27 13.69
#